data_c382b8f3473ee7817cd09098a3f2c1d5
#
_entry.id   c382b8f3473ee7817cd09098a3f2c1d5
#
_cell.length_a   1.000
_cell.length_b   1.000
_cell.length_c   1.000
_cell.angle_alpha   90.00
_cell.angle_beta   90.00
_cell.angle_gamma   90.00
#
_symmetry.space_group_name_H-M   'P 1'
#
loop_
_entity.id
_entity.type
_entity.pdbx_description
1 polymer ?
#
loop_
_entity_poly.entity_id
_entity_poly.type
_entity_poly.pdbx_seq_one_letter_code
_entity_poly.pdbx_strand_id
1 'polypeptide(L)'
;MIPVKPQIEPADFDDKVRKPGNAWLQAHPDVDPSKYRNFWTDCLEEMADLYSHTCAYLAIFFASVYGADSVDHFIPKSDPINGKKLAYEWSNYRFCCLGENRKKRTKVPPLDPFDPLMKQDSFFINFADGSIYPNPGYDETYKQKCWDTIEALQLDRPECRKMRKKHFKKYADNKVTLDDLKEDSPFVYQEVVRQGL
;
A
#
# COMPACT_ATOMS: atom_id res chain seq x y z
N MET A 1 -6.03 -1.02 -5.62
CA MET A 1 -5.65 0.07 -4.69
C MET A 1 -6.82 1.01 -4.53
N ILE A 2 -7.12 1.41 -3.33
CA ILE A 2 -8.16 2.39 -2.97
C ILE A 2 -7.54 3.41 -2.01
N PRO A 3 -8.13 4.60 -1.82
CA PRO A 3 -7.68 5.53 -0.78
C PRO A 3 -7.72 4.90 0.61
N VAL A 4 -6.70 5.18 1.39
CA VAL A 4 -6.55 4.72 2.77
C VAL A 4 -6.47 5.95 3.67
N LYS A 5 -7.30 6.01 4.71
CA LYS A 5 -7.22 7.08 5.69
C LYS A 5 -5.92 6.94 6.49
N PRO A 6 -5.02 7.93 6.45
CA PRO A 6 -3.82 7.91 7.28
C PRO A 6 -4.19 7.80 8.77
N GLN A 7 -3.52 6.91 9.48
CA GLN A 7 -3.70 6.76 10.92
C GLN A 7 -2.80 7.75 11.68
N ILE A 8 -3.22 8.07 12.89
CA ILE A 8 -2.43 8.93 13.78
C ILE A 8 -1.13 8.19 14.14
N GLU A 9 -0.05 8.94 14.16
CA GLU A 9 1.25 8.44 14.61
C GLU A 9 1.16 7.93 16.05
N PRO A 10 1.67 6.72 16.35
CA PRO A 10 1.71 6.19 17.71
C PRO A 10 2.49 7.10 18.67
N ALA A 11 2.03 7.19 19.91
CA ALA A 11 2.62 8.12 20.90
C ALA A 11 4.10 7.88 21.18
N ASP A 12 4.57 6.65 21.04
CA ASP A 12 5.95 6.23 21.28
C ASP A 12 6.80 6.12 20.00
N PHE A 13 6.22 6.43 18.82
CA PHE A 13 6.92 6.39 17.53
C PHE A 13 8.18 7.27 17.52
N ASP A 14 8.09 8.44 18.11
CA ASP A 14 9.21 9.37 18.18
C ASP A 14 10.41 8.77 18.93
N ASP A 15 10.14 8.09 20.04
CA ASP A 15 11.19 7.48 20.87
C ASP A 15 11.71 6.15 20.28
N LYS A 16 10.84 5.36 19.64
CA LYS A 16 11.21 4.07 19.05
C LYS A 16 11.89 4.21 17.68
N VAL A 17 11.44 5.16 16.86
CA VAL A 17 11.81 5.21 15.43
C VAL A 17 12.52 6.52 15.07
N ARG A 18 11.87 7.69 15.27
CA ARG A 18 12.34 8.95 14.72
C ARG A 18 13.62 9.44 15.39
N LYS A 19 13.66 9.53 16.71
CA LYS A 19 14.85 10.01 17.45
C LYS A 19 16.05 9.10 17.23
N PRO A 20 15.98 7.77 17.46
CA PRO A 20 17.12 6.89 17.25
C PRO A 20 17.54 6.83 15.78
N GLY A 21 16.58 6.86 14.83
CA GLY A 21 16.86 6.88 13.41
C GLY A 21 17.62 8.13 12.97
N ASN A 22 17.15 9.30 13.37
CA ASN A 22 17.82 10.57 13.05
C ASN A 22 19.18 10.71 13.73
N ALA A 23 19.32 10.27 14.99
CA ALA A 23 20.61 10.25 15.67
C ALA A 23 21.61 9.34 14.95
N TRP A 24 21.13 8.16 14.48
CA TRP A 24 21.96 7.24 13.70
C TRP A 24 22.41 7.86 12.37
N LEU A 25 21.51 8.54 11.63
CA LEU A 25 21.85 9.24 10.39
C LEU A 25 22.85 10.41 10.60
N GLN A 26 22.78 11.10 11.74
CA GLN A 26 23.75 12.13 12.08
C GLN A 26 25.14 11.55 12.35
N ALA A 27 25.20 10.40 13.00
CA ALA A 27 26.46 9.69 13.26
C ALA A 27 27.06 9.02 11.99
N HIS A 28 26.25 8.85 10.94
CA HIS A 28 26.66 8.18 9.68
C HIS A 28 26.25 9.03 8.46
N PRO A 29 26.81 10.23 8.27
CA PRO A 29 26.33 11.20 7.26
C PRO A 29 26.41 10.70 5.82
N ASP A 30 27.42 9.88 5.51
CA ASP A 30 27.75 9.40 4.16
C ASP A 30 27.30 7.95 3.92
N VAL A 31 26.48 7.40 4.80
CA VAL A 31 26.04 6.01 4.68
C VAL A 31 25.11 5.80 3.49
N ASP A 32 25.31 4.72 2.78
CA ASP A 32 24.41 4.32 1.68
C ASP A 32 22.97 4.05 2.19
N PRO A 33 21.94 4.58 1.52
CA PRO A 33 20.55 4.40 1.94
C PRO A 33 20.11 2.94 2.11
N SER A 34 20.71 2.00 1.39
CA SER A 34 20.42 0.56 1.54
C SER A 34 20.89 -0.01 2.90
N LYS A 35 21.79 0.71 3.57
CA LYS A 35 22.36 0.36 4.88
C LYS A 35 21.73 1.09 6.05
N TYR A 36 20.67 1.90 5.83
CA TYR A 36 19.97 2.57 6.92
C TYR A 36 19.44 1.54 7.91
N ARG A 37 19.65 1.80 9.20
CA ARG A 37 19.21 0.91 10.26
C ARG A 37 17.68 0.83 10.32
N ASN A 38 17.15 -0.37 10.53
CA ASN A 38 15.73 -0.68 10.35
C ASN A 38 14.86 -0.31 11.57
N PHE A 39 15.03 0.87 12.17
CA PHE A 39 14.19 1.30 13.31
C PHE A 39 12.68 1.28 12.99
N TRP A 40 12.27 1.40 11.71
CA TRP A 40 10.87 1.28 11.32
C TRP A 40 10.24 -0.10 11.62
N THR A 41 11.04 -1.13 11.88
CA THR A 41 10.52 -2.44 12.32
C THR A 41 9.95 -2.40 13.73
N ASP A 42 10.34 -1.43 14.55
CA ASP A 42 9.90 -1.30 15.92
C ASP A 42 8.47 -0.75 16.05
N CYS A 43 7.88 -0.25 14.96
CA CYS A 43 6.47 0.14 14.87
C CYS A 43 5.64 -0.76 13.94
N LEU A 44 6.19 -1.87 13.44
CA LEU A 44 5.54 -2.68 12.40
C LEU A 44 4.27 -3.37 12.89
N GLU A 45 4.29 -3.96 14.09
CA GLU A 45 3.13 -4.63 14.68
C GLU A 45 1.98 -3.63 14.92
N GLU A 46 2.29 -2.50 15.54
CA GLU A 46 1.33 -1.43 15.80
C GLU A 46 0.77 -0.83 14.50
N MET A 47 1.62 -0.69 13.48
CA MET A 47 1.16 -0.27 12.16
C MET A 47 0.22 -1.31 11.52
N ALA A 48 0.52 -2.59 11.65
CA ALA A 48 -0.35 -3.66 11.14
C ALA A 48 -1.75 -3.59 11.77
N ASP A 49 -1.83 -3.42 13.09
CA ASP A 49 -3.09 -3.28 13.81
C ASP A 49 -3.87 -2.02 13.40
N LEU A 50 -3.20 -0.86 13.34
CA LEU A 50 -3.81 0.41 12.95
C LEU A 50 -4.41 0.38 11.53
N TYR A 51 -3.82 -0.38 10.62
CA TYR A 51 -4.32 -0.57 9.25
C TYR A 51 -5.08 -1.89 9.07
N SER A 52 -5.51 -2.54 10.18
CA SER A 52 -6.29 -3.78 10.18
C SER A 52 -5.67 -4.84 9.26
N HIS A 53 -4.35 -4.99 9.33
CA HIS A 53 -3.57 -5.92 8.49
C HIS A 53 -3.86 -5.82 6.98
N THR A 54 -4.27 -4.64 6.51
CA THR A 54 -4.64 -4.43 5.10
C THR A 54 -3.51 -3.76 4.33
N CYS A 55 -3.07 -4.39 3.25
CA CYS A 55 -2.03 -3.85 2.38
C CYS A 55 -2.48 -2.56 1.69
N ALA A 56 -1.77 -1.45 1.89
CA ALA A 56 -2.10 -0.15 1.31
C ALA A 56 -2.17 -0.18 -0.23
N TYR A 57 -1.38 -1.03 -0.88
CA TYR A 57 -1.33 -1.08 -2.34
C TYR A 57 -2.32 -2.07 -2.96
N LEU A 58 -2.50 -3.24 -2.36
CA LEU A 58 -3.39 -4.26 -2.90
C LEU A 58 -4.82 -4.14 -2.37
N ALA A 59 -5.02 -3.45 -1.23
CA ALA A 59 -6.26 -3.41 -0.48
C ALA A 59 -6.80 -4.82 -0.23
N ILE A 60 -5.97 -5.64 0.39
CA ILE A 60 -6.29 -6.99 0.85
C ILE A 60 -5.78 -7.18 2.28
N PHE A 61 -6.54 -7.92 3.07
CA PHE A 61 -6.08 -8.44 4.35
C PHE A 61 -4.99 -9.50 4.15
N PHE A 62 -3.98 -9.50 5.02
CA PHE A 62 -2.99 -10.59 5.09
C PHE A 62 -2.50 -10.74 6.53
N ALA A 63 -2.51 -11.98 7.02
CA ALA A 63 -2.18 -12.27 8.41
C ALA A 63 -0.66 -12.20 8.65
N SER A 64 -0.25 -11.55 9.75
CA SER A 64 1.16 -11.40 10.16
C SER A 64 1.87 -12.73 10.39
N VAL A 65 1.13 -13.79 10.72
CA VAL A 65 1.68 -15.14 10.90
C VAL A 65 2.47 -15.65 9.68
N TYR A 66 2.20 -15.12 8.49
CA TYR A 66 2.95 -15.46 7.28
C TYR A 66 4.30 -14.73 7.16
N GLY A 67 4.65 -13.86 8.12
CA GLY A 67 5.90 -13.10 8.09
C GLY A 67 6.03 -12.17 6.88
N ALA A 68 4.90 -11.73 6.34
CA ALA A 68 4.84 -10.92 5.12
C ALA A 68 4.65 -9.42 5.40
N ASP A 69 4.57 -9.02 6.67
CA ASP A 69 4.42 -7.62 7.06
C ASP A 69 5.64 -6.80 6.69
N SER A 70 5.41 -5.60 6.20
CA SER A 70 6.48 -4.70 5.79
C SER A 70 6.05 -3.24 5.87
N VAL A 71 7.00 -2.39 6.24
CA VAL A 71 6.91 -0.94 6.07
C VAL A 71 7.56 -0.57 4.74
N ASP A 72 6.79 -0.02 3.81
CA ASP A 72 7.33 0.64 2.63
C ASP A 72 7.55 2.12 2.89
N HIS A 73 8.68 2.64 2.42
CA HIS A 73 8.94 4.07 2.34
C HIS A 73 8.34 4.57 1.03
N PHE A 74 7.22 5.30 1.08
CA PHE A 74 6.57 5.81 -0.13
C PHE A 74 7.55 6.63 -0.98
N ILE A 75 8.19 7.62 -0.39
CA ILE A 75 9.40 8.24 -0.94
C ILE A 75 10.59 7.37 -0.51
N PRO A 76 11.29 6.75 -1.45
CA PRO A 76 12.36 5.81 -1.12
C PRO A 76 13.51 6.49 -0.40
N LYS A 77 14.19 5.75 0.48
CA LYS A 77 15.37 6.24 1.22
C LYS A 77 16.48 6.76 0.32
N SER A 78 16.54 6.27 -0.92
CA SER A 78 17.50 6.68 -1.95
C SER A 78 17.08 7.92 -2.74
N ASP A 79 15.92 8.52 -2.45
CA ASP A 79 15.52 9.78 -3.10
C ASP A 79 16.54 10.89 -2.72
N PRO A 80 17.14 11.59 -3.69
CA PRO A 80 18.24 12.50 -3.42
C PRO A 80 17.83 13.77 -2.65
N ILE A 81 16.55 14.12 -2.67
CA ILE A 81 16.04 15.35 -2.05
C ILE A 81 15.43 15.06 -0.68
N ASN A 82 14.57 14.07 -0.59
CA ASN A 82 13.72 13.81 0.55
C ASN A 82 14.02 12.48 1.27
N GLY A 83 14.73 11.55 0.63
CA GLY A 83 14.91 10.20 1.14
C GLY A 83 15.50 10.16 2.55
N LYS A 84 16.58 10.92 2.80
CA LYS A 84 17.20 11.02 4.13
C LYS A 84 16.27 11.68 5.16
N LYS A 85 15.54 12.74 4.77
CA LYS A 85 14.63 13.48 5.66
C LYS A 85 13.43 12.66 6.07
N LEU A 86 12.93 11.81 5.17
CA LEU A 86 11.70 11.04 5.34
C LEU A 86 11.95 9.57 5.76
N ALA A 87 13.20 9.18 5.95
CA ALA A 87 13.56 7.79 6.25
C ALA A 87 12.93 7.26 7.55
N TYR A 88 12.72 8.13 8.54
CA TYR A 88 12.16 7.78 9.83
C TYR A 88 10.92 8.62 10.17
N GLU A 89 10.10 8.93 9.15
CA GLU A 89 8.87 9.69 9.29
C GLU A 89 7.64 8.82 9.07
N TRP A 90 6.71 8.81 10.04
CA TRP A 90 5.45 8.06 9.97
C TRP A 90 4.65 8.39 8.72
N SER A 91 4.59 9.66 8.34
CA SER A 91 3.88 10.13 7.15
C SER A 91 4.37 9.50 5.84
N ASN A 92 5.62 9.01 5.82
CA ASN A 92 6.22 8.35 4.67
C ASN A 92 6.04 6.83 4.66
N TYR A 93 5.43 6.26 5.69
CA TYR A 93 5.29 4.81 5.82
C TYR A 93 3.97 4.30 5.26
N ARG A 94 4.02 3.16 4.56
CA ARG A 94 2.85 2.44 4.05
C ARG A 94 2.94 0.99 4.50
N PHE A 95 1.94 0.55 5.28
CA PHE A 95 1.82 -0.87 5.63
C PHE A 95 1.50 -1.67 4.38
N CYS A 96 2.32 -2.65 4.05
CA CYS A 96 2.12 -3.46 2.86
C CYS A 96 2.76 -4.85 2.96
N CYS A 97 2.32 -5.76 2.09
CA CYS A 97 2.98 -7.05 1.95
C CYS A 97 4.44 -6.87 1.50
N LEU A 98 5.35 -7.60 2.12
CA LEU A 98 6.78 -7.60 1.77
C LEU A 98 7.02 -7.81 0.27
N GLY A 99 6.21 -8.65 -0.38
CA GLY A 99 6.27 -8.86 -1.83
C GLY A 99 6.01 -7.59 -2.65
N GLU A 100 5.09 -6.72 -2.19
CA GLU A 100 4.78 -5.45 -2.85
C GLU A 100 5.89 -4.43 -2.63
N ASN A 101 6.39 -4.31 -1.40
CA ASN A 101 7.53 -3.47 -1.08
C ASN A 101 8.74 -3.80 -1.97
N ARG A 102 9.08 -5.09 -2.09
CA ARG A 102 10.16 -5.56 -2.95
C ARG A 102 9.96 -5.26 -4.44
N LYS A 103 8.72 -5.19 -4.92
CA LYS A 103 8.41 -4.86 -6.32
C LYS A 103 8.42 -3.36 -6.59
N LYS A 104 7.92 -2.57 -5.64
CA LYS A 104 7.98 -1.11 -5.74
C LYS A 104 9.42 -0.60 -5.80
N ARG A 105 10.32 -1.15 -4.97
CA ARG A 105 11.74 -0.73 -4.91
C ARG A 105 11.86 0.78 -4.65
N THR A 106 12.50 1.50 -5.58
CA THR A 106 12.74 2.94 -5.54
C THR A 106 11.75 3.76 -6.36
N LYS A 107 10.70 3.13 -6.89
CA LYS A 107 9.68 3.83 -7.66
C LYS A 107 8.77 4.64 -6.72
N VAL A 108 8.39 5.83 -7.18
CA VAL A 108 7.36 6.66 -6.53
C VAL A 108 6.15 6.65 -7.46
N PRO A 109 5.08 5.94 -7.12
CA PRO A 109 3.87 5.93 -7.95
C PRO A 109 3.21 7.31 -7.94
N PRO A 110 2.61 7.77 -9.07
CA PRO A 110 1.94 9.08 -9.13
C PRO A 110 0.73 9.23 -8.20
N LEU A 111 0.09 8.11 -7.82
CA LEU A 111 -0.99 8.11 -6.84
C LEU A 111 -0.52 7.43 -5.56
N ASP A 112 -0.60 8.18 -4.47
CA ASP A 112 -0.39 7.67 -3.11
C ASP A 112 -1.74 7.28 -2.51
N PRO A 113 -1.93 6.07 -1.95
CA PRO A 113 -3.18 5.72 -1.28
C PRO A 113 -3.50 6.61 -0.07
N PHE A 114 -2.52 7.31 0.50
CA PHE A 114 -2.71 8.24 1.63
C PHE A 114 -2.95 9.68 1.19
N ASP A 115 -2.84 10.00 -0.11
CA ASP A 115 -3.13 11.33 -0.62
C ASP A 115 -4.65 11.58 -0.57
N PRO A 116 -5.14 12.61 0.13
CA PRO A 116 -6.55 12.95 0.15
C PRO A 116 -7.11 13.33 -1.22
N LEU A 117 -6.25 13.64 -2.18
CA LEU A 117 -6.66 13.93 -3.58
C LEU A 117 -6.82 12.66 -4.43
N MET A 118 -6.40 11.50 -3.92
CA MET A 118 -6.67 10.24 -4.60
C MET A 118 -8.18 9.94 -4.54
N LYS A 119 -8.79 9.73 -5.70
CA LYS A 119 -10.23 9.49 -5.79
C LYS A 119 -10.57 8.05 -5.44
N GLN A 120 -11.72 7.85 -4.75
CA GLN A 120 -12.16 6.54 -4.27
C GLN A 120 -12.31 5.50 -5.39
N ASP A 121 -12.75 5.93 -6.55
CA ASP A 121 -13.03 5.12 -7.72
C ASP A 121 -11.97 5.30 -8.84
N SER A 122 -10.71 5.55 -8.46
CA SER A 122 -9.58 5.71 -9.41
C SER A 122 -9.39 4.49 -10.31
N PHE A 123 -9.63 3.29 -9.77
CA PHE A 123 -9.41 2.02 -10.45
C PHE A 123 -10.66 1.17 -10.45
N PHE A 124 -10.92 0.51 -11.59
CA PHE A 124 -11.98 -0.47 -11.77
C PHE A 124 -11.41 -1.87 -11.97
N ILE A 125 -12.21 -2.90 -11.65
CA ILE A 125 -11.86 -4.31 -11.87
C ILE A 125 -12.75 -4.89 -12.98
N ASN A 126 -12.13 -5.57 -13.94
CA ASN A 126 -12.82 -6.49 -14.83
C ASN A 126 -12.82 -7.88 -14.17
N PHE A 127 -13.95 -8.34 -13.66
CA PHE A 127 -14.05 -9.65 -12.99
C PHE A 127 -13.94 -10.86 -13.93
N ALA A 128 -14.06 -10.68 -15.25
CA ALA A 128 -13.88 -11.78 -16.19
C ALA A 128 -12.43 -12.31 -16.17
N ASP A 129 -11.44 -11.40 -16.09
CA ASP A 129 -10.02 -11.77 -16.07
C ASP A 129 -9.24 -11.29 -14.82
N GLY A 130 -9.86 -10.46 -13.97
CA GLY A 130 -9.28 -9.87 -12.77
C GLY A 130 -8.35 -8.69 -13.03
N SER A 131 -8.30 -8.17 -14.26
CA SER A 131 -7.51 -6.99 -14.59
C SER A 131 -8.03 -5.73 -13.91
N ILE A 132 -7.14 -4.75 -13.72
CA ILE A 132 -7.53 -3.42 -13.27
C ILE A 132 -7.21 -2.38 -14.33
N TYR A 133 -8.00 -1.33 -14.34
CA TYR A 133 -7.87 -0.23 -15.30
C TYR A 133 -8.36 1.07 -14.66
N PRO A 134 -7.92 2.23 -15.15
CA PRO A 134 -8.42 3.53 -14.70
C PRO A 134 -9.92 3.66 -14.92
N ASN A 135 -10.60 4.34 -14.02
CA ASN A 135 -12.00 4.73 -14.23
C ASN A 135 -12.12 5.55 -15.53
N PRO A 136 -12.92 5.09 -16.52
CA PRO A 136 -13.04 5.76 -17.81
C PRO A 136 -13.71 7.14 -17.73
N GLY A 137 -14.39 7.46 -16.62
CA GLY A 137 -15.05 8.75 -16.40
C GLY A 137 -14.10 9.91 -16.07
N TYR A 138 -12.81 9.65 -15.87
CA TYR A 138 -11.82 10.69 -15.60
C TYR A 138 -11.14 11.20 -16.88
N ASP A 139 -10.58 12.42 -16.78
CA ASP A 139 -9.77 13.00 -17.83
C ASP A 139 -8.50 12.19 -18.12
N GLU A 140 -7.91 12.39 -19.29
CA GLU A 140 -6.74 11.60 -19.74
C GLU A 140 -5.54 11.79 -18.82
N THR A 141 -5.35 12.98 -18.24
CA THR A 141 -4.23 13.27 -17.34
C THR A 141 -4.31 12.42 -16.07
N TYR A 142 -5.51 12.31 -15.48
CA TYR A 142 -5.70 11.49 -14.29
C TYR A 142 -5.65 9.99 -14.63
N LYS A 143 -6.22 9.58 -15.77
CA LYS A 143 -6.10 8.19 -16.24
C LYS A 143 -4.64 7.80 -16.49
N GLN A 144 -3.81 8.68 -17.01
CA GLN A 144 -2.38 8.40 -17.16
C GLN A 144 -1.70 8.18 -15.80
N LYS A 145 -1.98 9.02 -14.80
CA LYS A 145 -1.49 8.77 -13.42
C LYS A 145 -1.91 7.41 -12.88
N CYS A 146 -3.13 6.98 -13.18
CA CYS A 146 -3.59 5.65 -12.79
C CYS A 146 -2.79 4.55 -13.51
N TRP A 147 -2.57 4.65 -14.82
CA TRP A 147 -1.77 3.70 -15.57
C TRP A 147 -0.34 3.62 -15.06
N ASP A 148 0.31 4.75 -14.86
CA ASP A 148 1.67 4.84 -14.34
C ASP A 148 1.77 4.23 -12.94
N THR A 149 0.72 4.39 -12.12
CA THR A 149 0.64 3.76 -10.79
C THR A 149 0.48 2.25 -10.88
N ILE A 150 -0.38 1.76 -11.78
CA ILE A 150 -0.55 0.32 -12.04
C ILE A 150 0.79 -0.31 -12.44
N GLU A 151 1.53 0.36 -13.33
CA GLU A 151 2.84 -0.10 -13.80
C GLU A 151 3.89 -0.02 -12.70
N ALA A 152 4.00 1.11 -12.00
CA ALA A 152 5.00 1.32 -10.95
C ALA A 152 4.91 0.27 -9.84
N LEU A 153 3.68 -0.05 -9.41
CA LEU A 153 3.38 -1.02 -8.36
C LEU A 153 3.10 -2.43 -8.91
N GLN A 154 3.11 -2.62 -10.23
CA GLN A 154 2.78 -3.90 -10.89
C GLN A 154 1.43 -4.48 -10.42
N LEU A 155 0.43 -3.62 -10.24
CA LEU A 155 -0.88 -4.01 -9.68
C LEU A 155 -1.68 -4.93 -10.59
N ASP A 156 -1.36 -4.98 -11.88
CA ASP A 156 -2.09 -5.79 -12.87
C ASP A 156 -1.37 -7.08 -13.30
N ARG A 157 -0.36 -7.52 -12.54
CA ARG A 157 0.35 -8.77 -12.79
C ARG A 157 -0.56 -10.01 -12.59
N PRO A 158 -0.22 -11.17 -13.17
CA PRO A 158 -1.06 -12.39 -13.15
C PRO A 158 -1.50 -12.81 -11.75
N GLU A 159 -0.63 -12.71 -10.73
CA GLU A 159 -0.95 -13.09 -9.35
C GLU A 159 -2.02 -12.17 -8.74
N CYS A 160 -1.94 -10.87 -9.01
CA CYS A 160 -2.93 -9.89 -8.56
C CYS A 160 -4.29 -10.12 -9.25
N ARG A 161 -4.30 -10.39 -10.55
CA ARG A 161 -5.52 -10.75 -11.29
C ARG A 161 -6.14 -12.02 -10.71
N LYS A 162 -5.32 -13.07 -10.51
CA LYS A 162 -5.77 -14.34 -9.92
C LYS A 162 -6.35 -14.15 -8.52
N MET A 163 -5.72 -13.32 -7.69
CA MET A 163 -6.17 -13.00 -6.35
C MET A 163 -7.55 -12.32 -6.39
N ARG A 164 -7.73 -11.26 -7.17
CA ARG A 164 -9.02 -10.55 -7.30
C ARG A 164 -10.13 -11.48 -7.79
N LYS A 165 -9.87 -12.30 -8.81
CA LYS A 165 -10.83 -13.32 -9.29
C LYS A 165 -11.19 -14.34 -8.21
N LYS A 166 -10.21 -14.80 -7.42
CA LYS A 166 -10.44 -15.76 -6.34
C LYS A 166 -11.37 -15.18 -5.27
N HIS A 167 -11.14 -13.92 -4.86
CA HIS A 167 -11.96 -13.26 -3.84
C HIS A 167 -13.38 -13.03 -4.39
N PHE A 168 -13.51 -12.49 -5.59
CA PHE A 168 -14.81 -12.34 -6.24
C PHE A 168 -15.56 -13.67 -6.38
N LYS A 169 -14.89 -14.74 -6.85
CA LYS A 169 -15.49 -16.05 -7.01
C LYS A 169 -15.99 -16.64 -5.69
N LYS A 170 -15.27 -16.46 -4.59
CA LYS A 170 -15.73 -16.91 -3.26
C LYS A 170 -17.07 -16.26 -2.90
N TYR A 171 -17.20 -14.96 -3.15
CA TYR A 171 -18.44 -14.22 -2.91
C TYR A 171 -19.55 -14.70 -3.87
N ALA A 172 -19.30 -14.74 -5.16
CA ALA A 172 -20.27 -15.19 -6.16
C ALA A 172 -20.76 -16.64 -5.95
N ASP A 173 -19.91 -17.51 -5.38
CA ASP A 173 -20.25 -18.89 -5.00
C ASP A 173 -20.94 -18.96 -3.61
N ASN A 174 -21.29 -17.83 -2.96
CA ASN A 174 -21.86 -17.74 -1.61
C ASN A 174 -20.99 -18.43 -0.51
N LYS A 175 -19.67 -18.46 -0.68
CA LYS A 175 -18.73 -19.03 0.31
C LYS A 175 -18.28 -18.03 1.36
N VAL A 176 -18.46 -16.75 1.11
CA VAL A 176 -18.22 -15.63 1.99
C VAL A 176 -19.34 -14.61 1.84
N THR A 177 -19.64 -13.88 2.89
CA THR A 177 -20.61 -12.77 2.88
C THR A 177 -20.01 -11.53 2.23
N LEU A 178 -20.84 -10.52 2.00
CA LEU A 178 -20.37 -9.21 1.55
C LEU A 178 -19.51 -8.51 2.61
N ASP A 179 -19.81 -8.72 3.91
CA ASP A 179 -19.02 -8.20 5.01
C ASP A 179 -17.65 -8.88 5.11
N ASP A 180 -17.57 -10.22 4.97
CA ASP A 180 -16.31 -10.95 4.88
C ASP A 180 -15.46 -10.44 3.70
N LEU A 181 -16.10 -10.19 2.55
CA LEU A 181 -15.40 -9.66 1.39
C LEU A 181 -14.85 -8.25 1.63
N LYS A 182 -15.57 -7.42 2.38
CA LYS A 182 -15.16 -6.08 2.78
C LYS A 182 -13.92 -6.10 3.67
N GLU A 183 -13.83 -7.06 4.59
CA GLU A 183 -12.69 -7.26 5.47
C GLU A 183 -11.49 -7.85 4.70
N ASP A 184 -11.70 -8.94 3.95
CA ASP A 184 -10.65 -9.67 3.25
C ASP A 184 -10.07 -8.91 2.05
N SER A 185 -10.91 -8.16 1.33
CA SER A 185 -10.55 -7.55 0.06
C SER A 185 -11.35 -6.29 -0.24
N PRO A 186 -11.10 -5.18 0.49
CA PRO A 186 -11.85 -3.92 0.37
C PRO A 186 -12.01 -3.40 -1.07
N PHE A 187 -11.01 -3.59 -1.92
CA PHE A 187 -11.10 -3.15 -3.31
C PHE A 187 -12.04 -4.03 -4.15
N VAL A 188 -12.03 -5.36 -3.94
CA VAL A 188 -12.98 -6.26 -4.62
C VAL A 188 -14.40 -5.99 -4.13
N TYR A 189 -14.58 -5.79 -2.81
CA TYR A 189 -15.86 -5.39 -2.23
C TYR A 189 -16.41 -4.10 -2.88
N GLN A 190 -15.58 -3.06 -2.95
CA GLN A 190 -15.98 -1.78 -3.58
C GLN A 190 -16.47 -1.99 -5.02
N GLU A 191 -15.78 -2.83 -5.78
CA GLU A 191 -16.11 -3.09 -7.16
C GLU A 191 -17.37 -3.98 -7.33
N VAL A 192 -17.59 -4.94 -6.43
CA VAL A 192 -18.85 -5.72 -6.38
C VAL A 192 -20.04 -4.78 -6.15
N VAL A 193 -19.95 -3.90 -5.14
CA VAL A 193 -21.00 -2.92 -4.85
C VAL A 193 -21.22 -1.96 -6.02
N ARG A 194 -20.15 -1.44 -6.61
CA ARG A 194 -20.24 -0.52 -7.76
C ARG A 194 -20.90 -1.15 -8.98
N GLN A 195 -20.62 -2.45 -9.22
CA GLN A 195 -21.17 -3.17 -10.39
C GLN A 195 -22.56 -3.78 -10.13
N GLY A 196 -23.06 -3.71 -8.89
CA GLY A 196 -24.38 -4.26 -8.50
C GLY A 196 -24.42 -5.78 -8.52
N LEU A 197 -23.33 -6.45 -8.17
CA LEU A 197 -23.17 -7.91 -8.23
C LEU A 197 -23.42 -8.57 -6.88
#